data_225084acedbe5c4978fcef2bc6f17d08
#
_entry.id   225084acedbe5c4978fcef2bc6f17d08
#
_cell.length_a   1.000
_cell.length_b   1.000
_cell.length_c   1.000
_cell.angle_alpha   90.00
_cell.angle_beta   90.00
_cell.angle_gamma   90.00
#
_symmetry.space_group_name_H-M   'P 1'
#
loop_
_entity.id
_entity.type
_entity.pdbx_description
1 polymer ?
#
loop_
_entity_poly.entity_id
_entity_poly.type
_entity_poly.pdbx_seq_one_letter_code
_entity_poly.pdbx_strand_id
1 'polypeptide(L)'
;MEYSPKYYSNLKKRYPNVAQSFDKFASECAKAGPLDKKTQKLIKLGTAVGIGSEGDVQNLAIQALAGSASSDEIRHAVLLSATTVGFPRMIVALQWVEEVIAAQKN
;
A
#
# COMPACT_ATOMS: atom_id res chain seq x y z
N MET A 1 -0.21 -5.91 5.06
CA MET A 1 -1.25 -4.87 5.08
C MET A 1 -0.89 -3.81 6.09
N GLU A 2 -1.14 -2.58 5.73
CA GLU A 2 -0.75 -1.45 6.56
C GLU A 2 -1.97 -0.70 7.01
N TYR A 3 -2.09 -0.51 8.31
CA TYR A 3 -3.16 0.27 8.90
C TYR A 3 -2.61 1.61 9.33
N SER A 4 -3.47 2.56 9.63
CA SER A 4 -2.99 3.82 10.17
C SER A 4 -2.22 3.53 11.47
N PRO A 5 -1.17 4.28 11.75
CA PRO A 5 -0.37 4.03 12.96
C PRO A 5 -1.19 4.02 14.24
N LYS A 6 -2.23 4.85 14.30
CA LYS A 6 -3.09 4.93 15.48
C LYS A 6 -3.84 3.62 15.72
N TYR A 7 -4.45 3.08 14.65
CA TYR A 7 -5.24 1.85 14.77
C TYR A 7 -4.33 0.66 15.10
N TYR A 8 -3.18 0.59 14.46
CA TYR A 8 -2.23 -0.48 14.74
C TYR A 8 -1.70 -0.40 16.16
N SER A 9 -1.39 0.81 16.62
CA SER A 9 -0.91 1.04 17.98
C SER A 9 -1.94 0.60 19.02
N ASN A 10 -3.22 0.89 18.76
CA ASN A 10 -4.30 0.47 19.64
C ASN A 10 -4.43 -1.05 19.70
N LEU A 11 -4.35 -1.71 18.54
CA LEU A 11 -4.37 -3.17 18.49
C LEU A 11 -3.21 -3.75 19.29
N LYS A 12 -2.02 -3.20 19.12
CA LYS A 12 -0.82 -3.69 19.79
C LYS A 12 -0.92 -3.55 21.30
N LYS A 13 -1.52 -2.47 21.78
CA LYS A 13 -1.70 -2.26 23.22
C LYS A 13 -2.73 -3.21 23.80
N ARG A 14 -3.84 -3.41 23.11
CA ARG A 14 -4.95 -4.21 23.64
C ARG A 14 -4.74 -5.71 23.41
N TYR A 15 -4.18 -6.06 22.26
CA TYR A 15 -4.01 -7.46 21.86
C TYR A 15 -2.59 -7.69 21.32
N PRO A 16 -1.58 -7.62 22.19
CA PRO A 16 -0.18 -7.69 21.73
C PRO A 16 0.16 -9.00 21.03
N ASN A 17 -0.41 -10.12 21.45
CA ASN A 17 -0.11 -11.40 20.82
C ASN A 17 -0.73 -11.48 19.41
N VAL A 18 -1.91 -10.89 19.22
CA VAL A 18 -2.52 -10.83 17.90
C VAL A 18 -1.67 -9.98 16.97
N ALA A 19 -1.25 -8.80 17.43
CA ALA A 19 -0.41 -7.91 16.62
C ALA A 19 0.91 -8.58 16.27
N GLN A 20 1.53 -9.28 17.21
CA GLN A 20 2.78 -9.98 16.97
C GLN A 20 2.62 -11.10 15.95
N SER A 21 1.52 -11.85 16.06
CA SER A 21 1.24 -12.92 15.09
C SER A 21 1.04 -12.36 13.69
N PHE A 22 0.35 -11.21 13.58
CA PHE A 22 0.17 -10.56 12.29
C PHE A 22 1.50 -10.10 11.72
N ASP A 23 2.35 -9.48 12.53
CA ASP A 23 3.66 -9.01 12.07
C ASP A 23 4.52 -10.17 11.57
N LYS A 24 4.47 -11.29 12.27
CA LYS A 24 5.20 -12.48 11.85
C LYS A 24 4.66 -13.02 10.53
N PHE A 25 3.33 -13.08 10.39
CA PHE A 25 2.72 -13.54 9.16
C PHE A 25 3.12 -12.65 7.99
N ALA A 26 3.04 -11.33 8.15
CA ALA A 26 3.41 -10.39 7.10
C ALA A 26 4.89 -10.52 6.72
N SER A 27 5.75 -10.70 7.70
CA SER A 27 7.19 -10.88 7.47
C SER A 27 7.46 -12.17 6.69
N GLU A 28 6.78 -13.25 7.05
CA GLU A 28 6.95 -14.52 6.33
C GLU A 28 6.44 -14.42 4.90
N CYS A 29 5.33 -13.72 4.67
CA CYS A 29 4.85 -13.46 3.31
C CYS A 29 5.90 -12.70 2.50
N ALA A 30 6.51 -11.69 3.09
CA ALA A 30 7.52 -10.87 2.38
C ALA A 30 8.75 -11.69 2.01
N LYS A 31 9.12 -12.68 2.84
CA LYS A 31 10.31 -13.51 2.63
C LYS A 31 10.07 -14.73 1.76
N ALA A 32 8.81 -15.02 1.45
CA ALA A 32 8.43 -16.31 0.83
C ALA A 32 8.86 -16.46 -0.62
N GLY A 33 9.21 -15.40 -1.29
CA GLY A 33 9.56 -15.49 -2.70
C GLY A 33 10.57 -14.45 -3.14
N PRO A 34 10.89 -14.43 -4.46
CA PRO A 34 12.01 -13.66 -4.99
C PRO A 34 11.72 -12.20 -5.29
N LEU A 35 10.48 -11.72 -5.09
CA LEU A 35 10.16 -10.34 -5.44
C LEU A 35 10.82 -9.37 -4.46
N ASP A 36 11.44 -8.33 -4.99
CA ASP A 36 12.10 -7.34 -4.15
C ASP A 36 11.08 -6.45 -3.43
N LYS A 37 11.56 -5.65 -2.50
CA LYS A 37 10.70 -4.83 -1.64
C LYS A 37 9.88 -3.82 -2.44
N LYS A 38 10.49 -3.19 -3.43
CA LYS A 38 9.78 -2.21 -4.25
C LYS A 38 8.63 -2.86 -5.02
N THR A 39 8.91 -3.99 -5.66
CA THR A 39 7.90 -4.74 -6.41
C THR A 39 6.77 -5.18 -5.48
N GLN A 40 7.10 -5.67 -4.29
CA GLN A 40 6.10 -6.07 -3.31
C GLN A 40 5.17 -4.91 -2.96
N LYS A 41 5.71 -3.71 -2.73
CA LYS A 41 4.89 -2.54 -2.40
C LYS A 41 3.99 -2.13 -3.55
N LEU A 42 4.49 -2.19 -4.78
CA LEU A 42 3.69 -1.85 -5.96
C LEU A 42 2.55 -2.86 -6.17
N ILE A 43 2.81 -4.14 -5.93
CA ILE A 43 1.78 -5.18 -6.00
C ILE A 43 0.70 -4.92 -4.95
N LYS A 44 1.10 -4.64 -3.71
CA LYS A 44 0.14 -4.36 -2.64
C LYS A 44 -0.68 -3.10 -2.94
N LEU A 45 -0.05 -2.10 -3.54
CA LEU A 45 -0.75 -0.89 -3.95
C LEU A 45 -1.85 -1.23 -4.96
N GLY A 46 -1.52 -2.01 -6.00
CA GLY A 46 -2.52 -2.44 -6.97
C GLY A 46 -3.65 -3.23 -6.34
N THR A 47 -3.33 -4.10 -5.38
CA THR A 47 -4.33 -4.86 -4.64
C THR A 47 -5.26 -3.92 -3.85
N ALA A 48 -4.70 -2.90 -3.21
CA ALA A 48 -5.49 -1.93 -2.45
C ALA A 48 -6.42 -1.12 -3.36
N VAL A 49 -5.97 -0.80 -4.58
CA VAL A 49 -6.84 -0.17 -5.56
C VAL A 49 -8.07 -1.05 -5.84
N GLY A 50 -7.84 -2.36 -5.99
CA GLY A 50 -8.91 -3.31 -6.22
C GLY A 50 -9.92 -3.37 -5.07
N ILE A 51 -9.43 -3.27 -3.83
CA ILE A 51 -10.29 -3.23 -2.65
C ILE A 51 -11.06 -1.91 -2.58
N GLY A 52 -10.46 -0.83 -3.08
CA GLY A 52 -11.09 0.49 -3.09
C GLY A 52 -10.97 1.25 -1.78
N SER A 53 -9.96 0.93 -0.99
CA SER A 53 -9.74 1.59 0.30
C SER A 53 -8.80 2.77 0.14
N GLU A 54 -9.32 3.98 0.36
CA GLU A 54 -8.49 5.19 0.27
C GLU A 54 -7.31 5.15 1.23
N GLY A 55 -7.57 4.75 2.48
CA GLY A 55 -6.52 4.70 3.49
C GLY A 55 -5.39 3.75 3.12
N ASP A 56 -5.74 2.55 2.62
CA ASP A 56 -4.75 1.57 2.23
C ASP A 56 -3.96 2.02 1.00
N VAL A 57 -4.65 2.59 0.01
CA VAL A 57 -3.98 3.10 -1.19
C VAL A 57 -2.97 4.18 -0.82
N GLN A 58 -3.37 5.14 0.00
CA GLN A 58 -2.48 6.23 0.38
C GLN A 58 -1.32 5.76 1.25
N ASN A 59 -1.59 4.86 2.21
CA ASN A 59 -0.53 4.29 3.04
C ASN A 59 0.51 3.55 2.21
N LEU A 60 0.06 2.73 1.28
CA LEU A 60 0.99 1.95 0.46
C LEU A 60 1.76 2.83 -0.52
N ALA A 61 1.14 3.90 -1.01
CA ALA A 61 1.86 4.88 -1.83
C ALA A 61 2.96 5.57 -1.02
N ILE A 62 2.66 5.97 0.22
CA ILE A 62 3.66 6.57 1.10
C ILE A 62 4.83 5.62 1.33
N GLN A 63 4.54 4.36 1.63
CA GLN A 63 5.58 3.37 1.87
C GLN A 63 6.41 3.08 0.63
N ALA A 64 5.77 3.02 -0.53
CA ALA A 64 6.47 2.78 -1.79
C ALA A 64 7.44 3.92 -2.09
N LEU A 65 7.01 5.17 -1.90
CA LEU A 65 7.88 6.33 -2.08
C LEU A 65 9.06 6.32 -1.12
N ALA A 66 8.82 5.97 0.14
CA ALA A 66 9.88 5.88 1.13
C ALA A 66 10.86 4.76 0.80
N GLY A 67 10.40 3.74 0.09
CA GLY A 67 11.18 2.54 -0.19
C GLY A 67 11.81 2.48 -1.58
N SER A 68 11.95 3.59 -2.26
CA SER A 68 12.64 3.70 -3.55
C SER A 68 11.79 3.65 -4.82
N ALA A 69 10.47 3.52 -4.71
CA ALA A 69 9.62 3.63 -5.89
C ALA A 69 9.53 5.10 -6.30
N SER A 70 9.57 5.35 -7.61
CA SER A 70 9.38 6.70 -8.13
C SER A 70 7.89 7.03 -8.22
N SER A 71 7.58 8.32 -8.30
CA SER A 71 6.20 8.75 -8.51
C SER A 71 5.61 8.12 -9.78
N ASP A 72 6.41 8.02 -10.84
CA ASP A 72 5.93 7.43 -12.09
C ASP A 72 5.70 5.94 -11.96
N GLU A 73 6.50 5.23 -11.18
CA GLU A 73 6.24 3.82 -10.93
C GLU A 73 4.94 3.61 -10.15
N ILE A 74 4.68 4.48 -9.19
CA ILE A 74 3.43 4.43 -8.43
C ILE A 74 2.23 4.69 -9.34
N ARG A 75 2.32 5.73 -10.18
CA ARG A 75 1.26 6.03 -11.14
C ARG A 75 1.02 4.85 -12.08
N HIS A 76 2.10 4.24 -12.56
CA HIS A 76 1.99 3.11 -13.49
C HIS A 76 1.30 1.91 -12.83
N ALA A 77 1.65 1.61 -11.56
CA ALA A 77 0.99 0.52 -10.84
C ALA A 77 -0.52 0.74 -10.74
N VAL A 78 -0.93 1.99 -10.46
CA VAL A 78 -2.35 2.34 -10.38
C VAL A 78 -3.01 2.24 -11.76
N LEU A 79 -2.37 2.76 -12.81
CA LEU A 79 -2.92 2.70 -14.17
C LEU A 79 -3.17 1.27 -14.63
N LEU A 80 -2.28 0.35 -14.28
CA LEU A 80 -2.42 -1.04 -14.69
C LEU A 80 -3.67 -1.71 -14.10
N SER A 81 -4.19 -1.20 -12.99
CA SER A 81 -5.39 -1.75 -12.38
C SER A 81 -6.64 -1.53 -13.23
N ALA A 82 -6.61 -0.55 -14.15
CA ALA A 82 -7.79 -0.17 -14.93
C ALA A 82 -8.35 -1.33 -15.75
N THR A 83 -7.48 -2.19 -16.29
CA THR A 83 -7.91 -3.30 -17.12
C THR A 83 -8.36 -4.53 -16.31
N THR A 84 -8.23 -4.46 -15.00
CA THR A 84 -8.64 -5.56 -14.12
C THR A 84 -9.83 -5.16 -13.26
N VAL A 85 -9.80 -3.96 -12.64
CA VAL A 85 -10.86 -3.54 -11.71
C VAL A 85 -11.75 -2.45 -12.27
N GLY A 86 -11.45 -1.92 -13.46
CA GLY A 86 -12.29 -0.93 -14.10
C GLY A 86 -11.75 0.49 -14.01
N PHE A 87 -12.08 1.28 -15.02
CA PHE A 87 -11.59 2.65 -15.16
C PHE A 87 -12.05 3.56 -14.01
N PRO A 88 -13.34 3.53 -13.60
CA PRO A 88 -13.77 4.45 -12.53
C PRO A 88 -13.00 4.26 -11.22
N ARG A 89 -12.73 3.03 -10.84
CA ARG A 89 -11.98 2.76 -9.62
C ARG A 89 -10.54 3.22 -9.74
N MET A 90 -9.94 2.99 -10.91
CA MET A 90 -8.56 3.42 -11.15
C MET A 90 -8.43 4.94 -11.06
N ILE A 91 -9.36 5.69 -11.65
CA ILE A 91 -9.29 7.15 -11.66
C ILE A 91 -9.35 7.73 -10.25
N VAL A 92 -10.22 7.17 -9.40
CA VAL A 92 -10.32 7.62 -8.01
C VAL A 92 -9.01 7.33 -7.27
N ALA A 93 -8.49 6.12 -7.45
CA ALA A 93 -7.23 5.74 -6.80
C ALA A 93 -6.06 6.60 -7.29
N LEU A 94 -6.05 6.94 -8.57
CA LEU A 94 -5.01 7.80 -9.12
C LEU A 94 -5.01 9.17 -8.42
N GLN A 95 -6.20 9.72 -8.18
CA GLN A 95 -6.29 10.97 -7.44
C GLN A 95 -5.72 10.83 -6.03
N TRP A 96 -6.03 9.73 -5.36
CA TRP A 96 -5.51 9.49 -3.99
C TRP A 96 -3.98 9.43 -3.97
N VAL A 97 -3.36 8.76 -4.96
CA VAL A 97 -1.89 8.72 -4.99
C VAL A 97 -1.29 10.06 -5.41
N GLU A 98 -1.98 10.83 -6.27
CA GLU A 98 -1.49 12.16 -6.62
C GLU A 98 -1.45 13.08 -5.40
N GLU A 99 -2.42 12.96 -4.50
CA GLU A 99 -2.41 13.72 -3.26
C GLU A 99 -1.21 13.37 -2.39
N VAL A 100 -0.88 12.08 -2.30
CA VAL A 100 0.30 11.62 -1.57
C VAL A 100 1.57 12.16 -2.21
N ILE A 101 1.68 12.06 -3.54
CA ILE A 101 2.87 12.51 -4.26
C ILE A 101 3.07 14.02 -4.05
N ALA A 102 1.99 14.79 -4.14
CA ALA A 102 2.05 16.23 -3.94
C ALA A 102 2.53 16.57 -2.52
N ALA A 103 2.04 15.85 -1.53
CA ALA A 103 2.42 16.08 -0.13
C ALA A 103 3.90 15.77 0.13
N GLN A 104 4.44 14.77 -0.56
CA GLN A 104 5.84 14.38 -0.37
C GLN A 104 6.84 15.36 -0.99
N LYS A 105 6.38 16.24 -1.87
CA LYS A 105 7.25 17.21 -2.54
C LYS A 105 7.47 18.50 -1.72
N ASN A 106 6.75 18.65 -0.64
CA ASN A 106 6.83 19.86 0.18
C ASN A 106 7.81 19.73 1.34
#